data_3816f560246f3bd4159ea9d00d9c1f90
#
_entry.id   3816f560246f3bd4159ea9d00d9c1f90
#
_cell.length_a   1.000
_cell.length_b   1.000
_cell.length_c   1.000
_cell.angle_alpha   90.00
_cell.angle_beta   90.00
_cell.angle_gamma   90.00
#
_symmetry.space_group_name_H-M   'P 1'
#
loop_
_entity.id
_entity.type
_entity.pdbx_description
1 polymer ?
#
loop_
_entity_poly.entity_id
_entity_poly.type
_entity_poly.pdbx_seq_one_letter_code
_entity_poly.pdbx_strand_id
1 'polypeptide(L)'
;PHDGRRESFASLMNILDPTAIANPKDYTKDDIKGIFIRRFKKDLKNLGDSSFLERKFECERSKASKNEEIAFDVFVDMKLQMDINKTRNQGRLFKTHLEKALFSSPAACIKSIENRLKKLRNKYTDDDIKDINELETLKDALLKITPHDFSKYQHLLHLLKSSEYNWKAQSDDRIVIFTERIETMNFLYEQLKKDLTLKNDAIQKMSGDMSDIDQQKIVEDFGRDESPVRILIASDVASEGLNLHYKSHRLI
;
A
#
# COMPACT_ATOMS: atom_id res chain seq x y z
N PRO A 1 13.77 3.53 -15.76
CA PRO A 1 13.02 2.31 -15.51
C PRO A 1 13.71 1.12 -16.15
N HIS A 2 14.47 0.39 -15.38
CA HIS A 2 15.13 -0.87 -15.75
C HIS A 2 15.20 -1.75 -14.49
N ASP A 3 15.32 -3.05 -14.69
CA ASP A 3 15.34 -4.06 -13.61
C ASP A 3 16.69 -4.19 -12.87
N GLY A 4 17.63 -3.28 -13.12
CA GLY A 4 18.97 -3.29 -12.54
C GLY A 4 19.98 -4.16 -13.30
N ARG A 5 19.57 -4.89 -14.34
CA ARG A 5 20.47 -5.71 -15.16
C ARG A 5 21.17 -4.86 -16.21
N ARG A 6 22.44 -5.19 -16.48
CA ARG A 6 23.24 -4.47 -17.48
C ARG A 6 22.63 -4.57 -18.87
N GLU A 7 22.17 -5.76 -19.23
CA GLU A 7 21.60 -6.05 -20.55
C GLU A 7 20.29 -5.27 -20.78
N SER A 8 19.43 -5.18 -19.78
CA SER A 8 18.18 -4.41 -19.88
C SER A 8 18.45 -2.92 -20.03
N PHE A 9 19.46 -2.39 -19.34
CA PHE A 9 19.88 -1.01 -19.49
C PHE A 9 20.51 -0.75 -20.87
N ALA A 10 21.35 -1.66 -21.37
CA ALA A 10 21.93 -1.57 -22.70
C ALA A 10 20.85 -1.55 -23.79
N SER A 11 19.82 -2.41 -23.66
CA SER A 11 18.67 -2.41 -24.57
C SER A 11 17.94 -1.08 -24.58
N LEU A 12 17.78 -0.43 -23.41
CA LEU A 12 17.19 0.91 -23.29
C LEU A 12 18.02 1.99 -23.98
N MET A 13 19.33 1.95 -23.82
CA MET A 13 20.25 2.89 -24.48
C MET A 13 20.25 2.72 -25.99
N ASN A 14 20.22 1.47 -26.48
CA ASN A 14 20.16 1.18 -27.91
C ASN A 14 18.82 1.53 -28.56
N ILE A 15 17.75 1.82 -27.81
CA ILE A 15 16.54 2.45 -28.35
C ILE A 15 16.81 3.92 -28.70
N LEU A 16 17.65 4.62 -27.95
CA LEU A 16 18.00 6.01 -28.19
C LEU A 16 19.06 6.11 -29.32
N ASP A 17 20.06 5.27 -29.28
CA ASP A 17 21.11 5.16 -30.30
C ASP A 17 21.49 3.68 -30.50
N PRO A 18 21.10 3.04 -31.62
CA PRO A 18 21.36 1.63 -31.88
C PRO A 18 22.84 1.25 -31.90
N THR A 19 23.74 2.24 -32.04
CA THR A 19 25.19 2.04 -32.10
C THR A 19 25.90 2.29 -30.77
N ALA A 20 25.17 2.74 -29.75
CA ALA A 20 25.73 3.18 -28.48
C ALA A 20 26.43 2.06 -27.71
N ILE A 21 25.83 0.90 -27.64
CA ILE A 21 26.35 -0.24 -26.88
C ILE A 21 26.44 -1.48 -27.80
N ALA A 22 27.65 -1.76 -28.24
CA ALA A 22 27.91 -2.91 -29.10
C ALA A 22 27.81 -4.27 -28.35
N ASN A 23 28.27 -4.29 -27.09
CA ASN A 23 28.19 -5.48 -26.25
C ASN A 23 27.38 -5.20 -24.96
N PRO A 24 26.15 -5.74 -24.85
CA PRO A 24 25.30 -5.50 -23.66
C PRO A 24 25.90 -5.99 -22.33
N LYS A 25 26.86 -6.89 -22.36
CA LYS A 25 27.51 -7.43 -21.15
C LYS A 25 28.75 -6.66 -20.74
N ASP A 26 29.34 -5.92 -21.69
CA ASP A 26 30.60 -5.21 -21.48
C ASP A 26 30.57 -3.82 -22.13
N TYR A 27 30.17 -2.81 -21.35
CA TYR A 27 30.16 -1.40 -21.72
C TYR A 27 30.51 -0.54 -20.52
N THR A 28 30.99 0.67 -20.78
CA THR A 28 31.46 1.64 -19.82
C THR A 28 30.55 2.87 -19.79
N LYS A 29 30.85 3.81 -18.87
CA LYS A 29 30.15 5.11 -18.82
C LYS A 29 30.46 5.98 -20.05
N ASP A 30 31.60 5.78 -20.67
CA ASP A 30 32.00 6.58 -21.83
C ASP A 30 31.18 6.18 -23.08
N ASP A 31 30.80 4.91 -23.22
CA ASP A 31 29.96 4.43 -24.32
C ASP A 31 28.55 5.05 -24.32
N ILE A 32 28.09 5.48 -23.17
CA ILE A 32 26.76 6.08 -22.99
C ILE A 32 26.78 7.58 -22.75
N LYS A 33 27.97 8.18 -22.84
CA LYS A 33 28.15 9.62 -22.61
C LYS A 33 27.47 10.44 -23.72
N GLY A 34 26.59 11.36 -23.29
CA GLY A 34 25.86 12.23 -24.19
C GLY A 34 24.53 11.70 -24.71
N ILE A 35 24.23 10.41 -24.47
CA ILE A 35 22.94 9.81 -24.89
C ILE A 35 21.80 10.27 -24.00
N PHE A 36 22.06 10.51 -22.73
CA PHE A 36 21.05 10.99 -21.77
C PHE A 36 21.66 11.94 -20.73
N ILE A 37 20.81 12.77 -20.15
CA ILE A 37 21.17 13.65 -19.05
C ILE A 37 20.46 13.14 -17.80
N ARG A 38 21.24 12.85 -16.74
CA ARG A 38 20.73 12.50 -15.43
C ARG A 38 21.16 13.54 -14.41
N ARG A 39 20.18 14.16 -13.77
CA ARG A 39 20.38 15.10 -12.67
C ARG A 39 19.79 14.56 -11.39
N PHE A 40 20.56 14.60 -10.33
CA PHE A 40 20.07 14.25 -8.99
C PHE A 40 19.68 15.53 -8.24
N LYS A 41 18.73 15.44 -7.32
CA LYS A 41 18.39 16.56 -6.42
C LYS A 41 19.63 17.11 -5.68
N LYS A 42 20.62 16.24 -5.37
CA LYS A 42 21.88 16.63 -4.77
C LYS A 42 22.68 17.58 -5.66
N ASP A 43 22.67 17.37 -6.96
CA ASP A 43 23.40 18.20 -7.92
C ASP A 43 22.75 19.59 -8.03
N LEU A 44 21.40 19.66 -7.93
CA LEU A 44 20.66 20.91 -7.93
C LEU A 44 20.88 21.74 -6.66
N LYS A 45 21.00 21.10 -5.49
CA LYS A 45 21.38 21.78 -4.24
C LYS A 45 22.73 22.50 -4.36
N ASN A 46 23.68 21.89 -5.06
CA ASN A 46 25.01 22.46 -5.28
C ASN A 46 24.99 23.66 -6.25
N LEU A 47 23.92 23.82 -7.03
CA LEU A 47 23.72 24.96 -7.95
C LEU A 47 23.01 26.15 -7.30
N GLY A 48 22.79 26.11 -5.98
CA GLY A 48 22.16 27.19 -5.21
C GLY A 48 20.63 27.19 -5.21
N ASP A 49 20.00 26.18 -5.80
CA ASP A 49 18.54 26.02 -5.76
C ASP A 49 18.13 25.26 -4.47
N SER A 50 17.82 26.04 -3.42
CA SER A 50 17.41 25.53 -2.12
C SER A 50 15.91 25.19 -2.02
N SER A 51 15.19 25.17 -3.15
CA SER A 51 13.73 25.01 -3.18
C SER A 51 13.24 23.61 -2.76
N PHE A 52 14.12 22.60 -2.68
CA PHE A 52 13.77 21.25 -2.29
C PHE A 52 13.96 21.03 -0.80
N LEU A 53 12.88 20.95 -0.05
CA LEU A 53 12.91 20.53 1.35
C LEU A 53 13.38 19.07 1.47
N GLU A 54 14.07 18.77 2.55
CA GLU A 54 14.50 17.39 2.85
C GLU A 54 13.29 16.54 3.25
N ARG A 55 13.28 15.31 2.73
CA ARG A 55 12.28 14.32 3.16
C ARG A 55 12.68 13.80 4.53
N LYS A 56 11.73 13.80 5.45
CA LYS A 56 11.83 13.05 6.70
C LYS A 56 11.10 11.73 6.53
N PHE A 57 11.76 10.65 6.96
CA PHE A 57 11.17 9.31 7.01
C PHE A 57 11.09 8.90 8.47
N GLU A 58 9.90 8.66 8.94
CA GLU A 58 9.64 8.16 10.28
C GLU A 58 9.00 6.78 10.16
N CYS A 59 9.55 5.81 10.89
CA CYS A 59 9.02 4.46 10.92
C CYS A 59 8.30 4.26 12.25
N GLU A 60 6.98 4.40 12.22
CA GLU A 60 6.14 4.23 13.38
C GLU A 60 5.85 2.74 13.66
N ARG A 61 5.83 2.39 14.94
CA ARG A 61 5.56 1.03 15.39
C ARG A 61 4.46 1.04 16.44
N SER A 62 3.46 0.19 16.23
CA SER A 62 2.41 -0.05 17.23
C SER A 62 2.59 -1.42 17.87
N LYS A 63 2.34 -1.50 19.18
CA LYS A 63 2.28 -2.78 19.87
C LYS A 63 0.92 -3.42 19.58
N ALA A 64 0.92 -4.71 19.21
CA ALA A 64 -0.30 -5.46 18.98
C ALA A 64 -1.19 -5.48 20.21
N SER A 65 -2.49 -5.43 20.03
CA SER A 65 -3.48 -5.66 21.08
C SER A 65 -3.58 -7.15 21.40
N LYS A 66 -4.19 -7.49 22.54
CA LYS A 66 -4.41 -8.88 22.92
C LYS A 66 -5.20 -9.68 21.87
N ASN A 67 -6.20 -9.06 21.25
CA ASN A 67 -7.02 -9.72 20.23
C ASN A 67 -6.22 -9.90 18.91
N GLU A 68 -5.32 -8.98 18.57
CA GLU A 68 -4.40 -9.14 17.44
C GLU A 68 -3.38 -10.26 17.70
N GLU A 69 -2.82 -10.35 18.90
CA GLU A 69 -1.90 -11.44 19.29
C GLU A 69 -2.60 -12.80 19.15
N ILE A 70 -3.83 -12.95 19.69
CA ILE A 70 -4.62 -14.18 19.57
C ILE A 70 -4.85 -14.56 18.10
N ALA A 71 -5.24 -13.59 17.26
CA ALA A 71 -5.47 -13.86 15.84
C ALA A 71 -4.16 -14.26 15.13
N PHE A 72 -3.03 -13.65 15.52
CA PHE A 72 -1.73 -14.00 14.99
C PHE A 72 -1.30 -15.42 15.41
N ASP A 73 -1.51 -15.81 16.66
CA ASP A 73 -1.22 -17.16 17.14
C ASP A 73 -2.05 -18.20 16.39
N VAL A 74 -3.36 -17.96 16.20
CA VAL A 74 -4.22 -18.82 15.38
C VAL A 74 -3.70 -18.93 13.95
N PHE A 75 -3.24 -17.85 13.34
CA PHE A 75 -2.64 -17.87 12.01
C PHE A 75 -1.34 -18.68 11.95
N VAL A 76 -0.48 -18.54 12.95
CA VAL A 76 0.81 -19.26 13.02
C VAL A 76 0.57 -20.77 13.15
N ASP A 77 -0.35 -21.17 14.04
CA ASP A 77 -0.67 -22.56 14.33
C ASP A 77 -1.51 -23.24 13.25
N MET A 78 -2.14 -22.46 12.35
CA MET A 78 -2.99 -22.94 11.28
C MET A 78 -2.26 -23.89 10.32
N LYS A 79 -2.84 -25.08 10.10
CA LYS A 79 -2.31 -26.16 9.24
C LYS A 79 -3.27 -26.46 8.10
N LEU A 80 -2.99 -25.91 6.93
CA LEU A 80 -3.80 -26.17 5.74
C LEU A 80 -3.37 -27.45 5.04
N GLN A 81 -4.32 -28.34 4.72
CA GLN A 81 -4.06 -29.60 4.02
C GLN A 81 -3.60 -29.39 2.58
N MET A 82 -4.01 -28.29 1.95
CA MET A 82 -3.49 -27.87 0.65
C MET A 82 -1.97 -27.69 0.62
N ASP A 83 -1.34 -27.41 1.79
CA ASP A 83 0.11 -27.31 1.93
C ASP A 83 0.79 -28.69 1.96
N ILE A 84 0.02 -29.72 2.35
CA ILE A 84 0.55 -31.09 2.55
C ILE A 84 0.39 -31.94 1.28
N ASN A 85 -0.74 -31.84 0.59
CA ASN A 85 -1.17 -32.83 -0.42
C ASN A 85 -1.00 -32.40 -1.88
N LYS A 86 -0.85 -31.14 -2.20
CA LYS A 86 -0.78 -30.65 -3.60
C LYS A 86 0.35 -29.65 -3.78
N THR A 87 1.17 -29.92 -4.82
CA THR A 87 2.21 -29.01 -5.32
C THR A 87 2.55 -27.90 -4.36
N ARG A 88 3.59 -28.11 -3.58
CA ARG A 88 4.15 -27.25 -2.49
C ARG A 88 4.03 -25.72 -2.65
N ASN A 89 3.77 -25.25 -3.87
CA ASN A 89 3.77 -23.82 -4.17
C ASN A 89 2.42 -23.13 -3.94
N GLN A 90 1.28 -23.81 -4.11
CA GLN A 90 -0.04 -23.12 -4.04
C GLN A 90 -0.47 -22.81 -2.61
N GLY A 91 -0.29 -23.73 -1.69
CA GLY A 91 -0.60 -23.52 -0.29
C GLY A 91 0.30 -22.46 0.34
N ARG A 92 1.61 -22.56 0.11
CA ARG A 92 2.59 -21.57 0.58
C ARG A 92 2.30 -20.17 0.05
N LEU A 93 1.94 -20.03 -1.23
CA LEU A 93 1.55 -18.76 -1.81
C LEU A 93 0.28 -18.20 -1.16
N PHE A 94 -0.70 -19.04 -0.86
CA PHE A 94 -1.92 -18.60 -0.19
C PHE A 94 -1.63 -18.18 1.26
N LYS A 95 -0.83 -18.94 2.01
CA LYS A 95 -0.43 -18.56 3.38
C LYS A 95 0.33 -17.23 3.39
N THR A 96 1.26 -17.00 2.46
CA THR A 96 1.94 -15.71 2.29
C THR A 96 0.97 -14.57 1.93
N HIS A 97 0.00 -14.84 1.06
CA HIS A 97 -1.03 -13.86 0.73
C HIS A 97 -1.90 -13.50 1.95
N LEU A 98 -2.27 -14.50 2.74
CA LEU A 98 -3.05 -14.32 3.95
C LEU A 98 -2.27 -13.57 5.03
N GLU A 99 -0.97 -13.87 5.17
CA GLU A 99 -0.05 -13.15 6.05
C GLU A 99 0.01 -11.65 5.69
N LYS A 100 0.23 -11.32 4.43
CA LYS A 100 0.22 -9.92 3.96
C LYS A 100 -1.12 -9.23 4.23
N ALA A 101 -2.23 -9.95 4.05
CA ALA A 101 -3.55 -9.42 4.35
C ALA A 101 -3.74 -9.19 5.86
N LEU A 102 -3.30 -10.12 6.70
CA LEU A 102 -3.32 -10.00 8.17
C LEU A 102 -2.55 -8.78 8.66
N PHE A 103 -1.35 -8.58 8.12
CA PHE A 103 -0.54 -7.39 8.45
C PHE A 103 -1.07 -6.09 7.84
N SER A 104 -1.93 -6.14 6.84
CA SER A 104 -2.59 -4.94 6.32
C SER A 104 -3.73 -4.50 7.24
N SER A 105 -4.73 -5.35 7.43
CA SER A 105 -5.84 -5.11 8.38
C SER A 105 -6.66 -6.39 8.63
N PRO A 106 -7.40 -6.47 9.76
CA PRO A 106 -8.35 -7.55 9.99
C PRO A 106 -9.37 -7.67 8.85
N ALA A 107 -9.89 -6.57 8.33
CA ALA A 107 -10.85 -6.55 7.21
C ALA A 107 -10.29 -7.19 5.93
N ALA A 108 -9.03 -6.89 5.59
CA ALA A 108 -8.38 -7.46 4.41
C ALA A 108 -8.14 -8.98 4.56
N CYS A 109 -7.77 -9.42 5.76
CA CYS A 109 -7.58 -10.84 6.06
C CYS A 109 -8.90 -11.60 6.00
N ILE A 110 -9.96 -11.10 6.64
CA ILE A 110 -11.33 -11.67 6.60
C ILE A 110 -11.78 -11.82 5.15
N LYS A 111 -11.62 -10.80 4.33
CA LYS A 111 -12.02 -10.86 2.91
C LYS A 111 -11.26 -11.93 2.14
N SER A 112 -9.96 -12.06 2.40
CA SER A 112 -9.12 -13.10 1.78
C SER A 112 -9.58 -14.50 2.18
N ILE A 113 -9.95 -14.70 3.45
CA ILE A 113 -10.53 -15.94 3.97
C ILE A 113 -11.87 -16.23 3.29
N GLU A 114 -12.80 -15.27 3.25
CA GLU A 114 -14.12 -15.43 2.64
C GLU A 114 -14.04 -15.83 1.16
N ASN A 115 -13.14 -15.18 0.41
CA ASN A 115 -12.90 -15.53 -0.99
C ASN A 115 -12.38 -16.98 -1.14
N ARG A 116 -11.57 -17.46 -0.20
CA ARG A 116 -11.08 -18.83 -0.19
C ARG A 116 -12.18 -19.83 0.21
N LEU A 117 -12.91 -19.55 1.28
CA LEU A 117 -14.03 -20.36 1.74
C LEU A 117 -15.09 -20.56 0.64
N LYS A 118 -15.42 -19.49 -0.11
CA LYS A 118 -16.34 -19.57 -1.24
C LYS A 118 -15.84 -20.56 -2.31
N LYS A 119 -14.54 -20.65 -2.57
CA LYS A 119 -13.95 -21.60 -3.53
C LYS A 119 -13.97 -23.03 -2.99
N LEU A 120 -13.65 -23.23 -1.70
CA LEU A 120 -13.62 -24.55 -1.07
C LEU A 120 -15.01 -25.17 -0.95
N ARG A 121 -16.02 -24.38 -0.60
CA ARG A 121 -17.40 -24.86 -0.48
C ARG A 121 -18.03 -25.34 -1.78
N ASN A 122 -17.44 -25.04 -2.92
CA ASN A 122 -17.90 -25.53 -4.24
C ASN A 122 -17.28 -26.90 -4.62
N LYS A 123 -16.32 -27.44 -3.86
CA LYS A 123 -15.66 -28.72 -4.09
C LYS A 123 -15.41 -29.40 -2.75
N TYR A 124 -16.30 -30.28 -2.35
CA TYR A 124 -16.23 -30.97 -1.06
C TYR A 124 -15.31 -32.19 -1.12
N THR A 125 -14.14 -32.10 -0.49
CA THR A 125 -13.31 -33.25 -0.09
C THR A 125 -13.09 -33.18 1.43
N ASP A 126 -12.70 -34.29 2.07
CA ASP A 126 -12.39 -34.32 3.52
C ASP A 126 -11.25 -33.35 3.88
N ASP A 127 -10.30 -33.14 2.99
CA ASP A 127 -9.19 -32.18 3.16
C ASP A 127 -9.73 -30.74 3.10
N ASP A 128 -10.70 -30.45 2.21
CA ASP A 128 -11.32 -29.14 2.13
C ASP A 128 -12.11 -28.80 3.40
N ILE A 129 -12.71 -29.79 4.07
CA ILE A 129 -13.42 -29.59 5.35
C ILE A 129 -12.44 -29.15 6.45
N LYS A 130 -11.24 -29.76 6.52
CA LYS A 130 -10.24 -29.36 7.49
C LYS A 130 -9.74 -27.93 7.23
N ASP A 131 -9.46 -27.60 5.99
CA ASP A 131 -9.03 -26.25 5.60
C ASP A 131 -10.13 -25.21 5.88
N ILE A 132 -11.40 -25.55 5.66
CA ILE A 132 -12.54 -24.70 6.02
C ILE A 132 -12.56 -24.41 7.53
N ASN A 133 -12.42 -25.44 8.37
CA ASN A 133 -12.45 -25.27 9.83
C ASN A 133 -11.28 -24.38 10.33
N GLU A 134 -10.08 -24.57 9.79
CA GLU A 134 -8.93 -23.73 10.11
C GLU A 134 -9.16 -22.27 9.73
N LEU A 135 -9.69 -22.03 8.52
CA LEU A 135 -9.99 -20.69 8.04
C LEU A 135 -11.13 -20.00 8.80
N GLU A 136 -12.19 -20.74 9.18
CA GLU A 136 -13.27 -20.20 10.02
C GLU A 136 -12.74 -19.85 11.42
N THR A 137 -11.88 -20.68 12.01
CA THR A 137 -11.26 -20.40 13.32
C THR A 137 -10.47 -19.10 13.27
N LEU A 138 -9.68 -18.90 12.22
CA LEU A 138 -8.94 -17.64 12.04
C LEU A 138 -9.89 -16.46 11.83
N LYS A 139 -10.94 -16.64 11.02
CA LYS A 139 -11.94 -15.59 10.79
C LYS A 139 -12.62 -15.17 12.08
N ASP A 140 -13.00 -16.12 12.95
CA ASP A 140 -13.64 -15.85 14.24
C ASP A 140 -12.70 -15.08 15.18
N ALA A 141 -11.41 -15.37 15.16
CA ALA A 141 -10.42 -14.62 15.93
C ALA A 141 -10.29 -13.17 15.41
N LEU A 142 -10.26 -12.99 14.08
CA LEU A 142 -10.17 -11.66 13.45
C LEU A 142 -11.43 -10.81 13.69
N LEU A 143 -12.62 -11.40 13.73
CA LEU A 143 -13.87 -10.70 14.00
C LEU A 143 -13.95 -10.11 15.42
N LYS A 144 -13.13 -10.61 16.35
CA LYS A 144 -13.02 -10.06 17.71
C LYS A 144 -12.16 -8.78 17.77
N ILE A 145 -11.41 -8.48 16.72
CA ILE A 145 -10.60 -7.26 16.64
C ILE A 145 -11.51 -6.11 16.23
N THR A 146 -11.93 -5.32 17.20
CA THR A 146 -12.71 -4.11 16.96
C THR A 146 -11.80 -2.98 16.43
N PRO A 147 -12.34 -1.87 15.91
CA PRO A 147 -11.52 -0.70 15.56
C PRO A 147 -10.66 -0.18 16.73
N HIS A 148 -11.12 -0.33 17.97
CA HIS A 148 -10.36 0.04 19.17
C HIS A 148 -9.21 -0.94 19.48
N ASP A 149 -9.34 -2.19 19.08
CA ASP A 149 -8.30 -3.20 19.24
C ASP A 149 -7.27 -3.15 18.11
N PHE A 150 -7.63 -2.60 16.95
CA PHE A 150 -6.71 -2.54 15.81
C PHE A 150 -5.61 -1.51 16.04
N SER A 151 -4.46 -1.99 16.52
CA SER A 151 -3.36 -1.17 17.03
C SER A 151 -2.80 -0.20 15.99
N LYS A 152 -2.61 -0.60 14.75
CA LYS A 152 -2.16 0.28 13.66
C LYS A 152 -3.12 1.42 13.41
N TYR A 153 -4.43 1.14 13.42
CA TYR A 153 -5.44 2.16 13.25
C TYR A 153 -5.45 3.13 14.42
N GLN A 154 -5.39 2.63 15.65
CA GLN A 154 -5.34 3.48 16.84
C GLN A 154 -4.09 4.36 16.85
N HIS A 155 -2.96 3.81 16.41
CA HIS A 155 -1.72 4.57 16.28
C HIS A 155 -1.84 5.67 15.21
N LEU A 156 -2.40 5.36 14.03
CA LEU A 156 -2.70 6.35 12.99
C LEU A 156 -3.62 7.46 13.52
N LEU A 157 -4.71 7.09 14.21
CA LEU A 157 -5.66 8.04 14.76
C LEU A 157 -5.00 8.93 15.83
N HIS A 158 -4.16 8.36 16.69
CA HIS A 158 -3.38 9.10 17.68
C HIS A 158 -2.41 10.07 16.98
N LEU A 159 -1.68 9.63 15.97
CA LEU A 159 -0.77 10.46 15.18
C LEU A 159 -1.51 11.67 14.60
N LEU A 160 -2.64 11.44 13.90
CA LEU A 160 -3.43 12.51 13.28
C LEU A 160 -4.01 13.51 14.29
N LYS A 161 -4.24 13.10 15.53
CA LYS A 161 -4.74 13.96 16.61
C LYS A 161 -3.64 14.60 17.45
N SER A 162 -2.38 14.17 17.29
CA SER A 162 -1.28 14.63 18.12
C SER A 162 -0.89 16.07 17.81
N SER A 163 -0.50 16.80 18.85
CA SER A 163 0.04 18.16 18.70
C SER A 163 1.41 18.18 18.02
N GLU A 164 2.17 17.10 18.13
CA GLU A 164 3.49 16.94 17.52
C GLU A 164 3.39 16.82 16.01
N TYR A 165 2.44 16.02 15.51
CA TYR A 165 2.15 15.90 14.08
C TYR A 165 1.51 17.18 13.54
N ASN A 166 0.82 17.95 14.40
CA ASN A 166 0.25 19.28 14.12
C ASN A 166 -0.58 19.35 12.82
N TRP A 167 -1.35 18.31 12.53
CA TRP A 167 -2.32 18.34 11.44
C TRP A 167 -3.72 18.66 11.97
N LYS A 168 -4.47 19.42 11.20
CA LYS A 168 -5.86 19.78 11.54
C LYS A 168 -6.74 19.59 10.32
N ALA A 169 -7.89 18.96 10.50
CA ALA A 169 -8.88 18.75 9.43
C ALA A 169 -9.39 20.05 8.77
N GLN A 170 -9.22 21.19 9.43
CA GLN A 170 -9.60 22.51 8.92
C GLN A 170 -8.47 23.24 8.20
N SER A 171 -7.24 22.70 8.26
CA SER A 171 -6.09 23.31 7.60
C SER A 171 -6.06 22.97 6.10
N ASP A 172 -5.33 23.76 5.33
CA ASP A 172 -5.07 23.46 3.91
C ASP A 172 -4.04 22.34 3.70
N ASP A 173 -3.38 21.91 4.77
CA ASP A 173 -2.42 20.80 4.72
C ASP A 173 -3.18 19.47 4.58
N ARG A 174 -3.00 18.81 3.46
CA ARG A 174 -3.69 17.58 3.08
C ARG A 174 -2.81 16.37 3.31
N ILE A 175 -3.44 15.25 3.61
CA ILE A 175 -2.75 13.99 3.87
C ILE A 175 -3.11 12.97 2.80
N VAL A 176 -2.10 12.23 2.33
CA VAL A 176 -2.30 11.04 1.52
C VAL A 176 -1.92 9.82 2.35
N ILE A 177 -2.82 8.85 2.42
CA ILE A 177 -2.61 7.57 3.09
C ILE A 177 -2.59 6.48 2.01
N PHE A 178 -1.47 5.76 1.91
CA PHE A 178 -1.35 4.64 0.98
C PHE A 178 -1.61 3.31 1.66
N THR A 179 -2.31 2.43 0.95
CA THR A 179 -2.54 1.06 1.38
C THR A 179 -2.63 0.10 0.19
N GLU A 180 -2.00 -1.07 0.30
CA GLU A 180 -2.03 -2.09 -0.76
C GLU A 180 -3.44 -2.70 -0.95
N ARG A 181 -4.26 -2.73 0.13
CA ARG A 181 -5.51 -3.49 0.15
C ARG A 181 -6.74 -2.59 0.09
N ILE A 182 -7.65 -2.90 -0.84
CA ILE A 182 -8.92 -2.16 -1.00
C ILE A 182 -9.77 -2.25 0.27
N GLU A 183 -9.80 -3.40 0.93
CA GLU A 183 -10.53 -3.59 2.18
C GLU A 183 -9.98 -2.73 3.32
N THR A 184 -8.66 -2.58 3.39
CA THR A 184 -8.02 -1.65 4.35
C THR A 184 -8.36 -0.21 4.02
N MET A 185 -8.33 0.17 2.73
CA MET A 185 -8.75 1.49 2.26
C MET A 185 -10.20 1.80 2.67
N ASN A 186 -11.12 0.86 2.46
CA ASN A 186 -12.51 1.01 2.83
C ASN A 186 -12.69 1.12 4.36
N PHE A 187 -12.00 0.30 5.12
CA PHE A 187 -11.98 0.36 6.58
C PHE A 187 -11.50 1.73 7.06
N LEU A 188 -10.36 2.21 6.57
CA LEU A 188 -9.80 3.50 6.94
C LEU A 188 -10.74 4.65 6.59
N TYR A 189 -11.36 4.63 5.41
CA TYR A 189 -12.33 5.62 4.99
C TYR A 189 -13.50 5.76 5.97
N GLU A 190 -14.14 4.63 6.31
CA GLU A 190 -15.30 4.65 7.21
C GLU A 190 -14.92 5.06 8.63
N GLN A 191 -13.80 4.55 9.17
CA GLN A 191 -13.41 4.82 10.54
C GLN A 191 -12.85 6.23 10.72
N LEU A 192 -11.97 6.69 9.82
CA LEU A 192 -11.40 8.05 9.91
C LEU A 192 -12.49 9.12 9.76
N LYS A 193 -13.45 8.92 8.86
CA LYS A 193 -14.58 9.81 8.70
C LYS A 193 -15.36 9.97 10.01
N LYS A 194 -15.61 8.87 10.72
CA LYS A 194 -16.31 8.84 12.00
C LYS A 194 -15.48 9.45 13.13
N ASP A 195 -14.24 8.96 13.30
CA ASP A 195 -13.42 9.26 14.49
C ASP A 195 -12.76 10.65 14.44
N LEU A 196 -12.61 11.22 13.23
CA LEU A 196 -12.18 12.61 13.02
C LEU A 196 -13.36 13.57 12.79
N THR A 197 -14.60 13.07 12.83
CA THR A 197 -15.83 13.87 12.59
C THR A 197 -15.75 14.65 11.28
N LEU A 198 -15.24 13.99 10.23
CA LEU A 198 -15.06 14.61 8.91
C LEU A 198 -16.39 14.70 8.17
N LYS A 199 -16.56 15.79 7.41
CA LYS A 199 -17.65 15.88 6.43
C LYS A 199 -17.44 14.85 5.32
N ASN A 200 -18.52 14.46 4.63
CA ASN A 200 -18.48 13.42 3.58
C ASN A 200 -17.52 13.73 2.45
N ASP A 201 -17.37 15.01 2.13
CA ASP A 201 -16.53 15.54 1.07
C ASP A 201 -15.07 15.82 1.49
N ALA A 202 -14.76 15.69 2.79
CA ALA A 202 -13.43 15.96 3.33
C ALA A 202 -12.47 14.76 3.23
N ILE A 203 -12.98 13.58 2.90
CA ILE A 203 -12.19 12.35 2.72
C ILE A 203 -12.58 11.67 1.40
N GLN A 204 -11.61 11.25 0.62
CA GLN A 204 -11.81 10.55 -0.64
C GLN A 204 -10.99 9.26 -0.70
N LYS A 205 -11.43 8.35 -1.56
CA LYS A 205 -10.73 7.09 -1.89
C LYS A 205 -10.32 7.12 -3.35
N MET A 206 -9.16 6.53 -3.63
CA MET A 206 -8.68 6.34 -4.99
C MET A 206 -8.04 4.96 -5.12
N SER A 207 -8.54 4.15 -6.05
CA SER A 207 -8.06 2.79 -6.29
C SER A 207 -7.82 2.55 -7.78
N GLY A 208 -7.00 1.53 -8.08
CA GLY A 208 -6.62 1.22 -9.46
C GLY A 208 -7.73 0.60 -10.32
N ASP A 209 -8.87 0.24 -9.74
CA ASP A 209 -10.06 -0.22 -10.47
C ASP A 209 -10.97 0.92 -10.95
N MET A 210 -10.68 2.16 -10.54
CA MET A 210 -11.37 3.35 -11.04
C MET A 210 -10.90 3.70 -12.45
N SER A 211 -11.77 4.37 -13.24
CA SER A 211 -11.38 4.87 -14.55
C SER A 211 -10.30 5.97 -14.41
N ASP A 212 -9.45 6.12 -15.44
CA ASP A 212 -8.42 7.16 -15.47
C ASP A 212 -9.04 8.56 -15.33
N ILE A 213 -10.24 8.77 -15.89
CA ILE A 213 -10.98 10.03 -15.80
C ILE A 213 -11.39 10.33 -14.36
N ASP A 214 -11.89 9.31 -13.62
CA ASP A 214 -12.28 9.49 -12.22
C ASP A 214 -11.05 9.73 -11.35
N GLN A 215 -9.96 9.01 -11.58
CA GLN A 215 -8.69 9.22 -10.87
C GLN A 215 -8.16 10.64 -11.12
N GLN A 216 -8.15 11.10 -12.36
CA GLN A 216 -7.73 12.46 -12.70
C GLN A 216 -8.59 13.51 -12.01
N LYS A 217 -9.91 13.33 -11.99
CA LYS A 217 -10.84 14.24 -11.30
C LYS A 217 -10.54 14.30 -9.79
N ILE A 218 -10.28 13.17 -9.14
CA ILE A 218 -9.90 13.12 -7.72
C ILE A 218 -8.59 13.89 -7.49
N VAL A 219 -7.58 13.71 -8.34
CA VAL A 219 -6.30 14.41 -8.25
C VAL A 219 -6.47 15.91 -8.43
N GLU A 220 -7.28 16.33 -9.40
CA GLU A 220 -7.60 17.75 -9.63
C GLU A 220 -8.33 18.35 -8.42
N ASP A 221 -9.36 17.67 -7.92
CA ASP A 221 -10.09 18.10 -6.74
C ASP A 221 -9.17 18.15 -5.51
N PHE A 222 -8.29 17.18 -5.34
CA PHE A 222 -7.31 17.17 -4.26
C PHE A 222 -6.29 18.31 -4.37
N GLY A 223 -6.01 18.84 -5.56
CA GLY A 223 -5.09 19.95 -5.80
C GLY A 223 -5.70 21.34 -5.68
N ARG A 224 -7.03 21.52 -5.75
CA ARG A 224 -7.71 22.82 -5.76
C ARG A 224 -7.78 23.46 -4.38
N ASP A 225 -7.63 24.78 -4.31
CA ASP A 225 -7.69 25.56 -3.05
C ASP A 225 -9.05 25.44 -2.38
N GLU A 226 -10.14 25.58 -3.15
CA GLU A 226 -11.50 25.56 -2.63
C GLU A 226 -12.02 24.15 -2.29
N SER A 227 -11.27 23.10 -2.61
CA SER A 227 -11.70 21.73 -2.36
C SER A 227 -11.81 21.44 -0.87
N PRO A 228 -12.90 20.81 -0.43
CA PRO A 228 -13.08 20.39 0.96
C PRO A 228 -12.21 19.18 1.34
N VAL A 229 -11.60 18.48 0.35
CA VAL A 229 -10.84 17.25 0.59
C VAL A 229 -9.60 17.54 1.45
N ARG A 230 -9.44 16.79 2.52
CA ARG A 230 -8.33 16.88 3.48
C ARG A 230 -7.54 15.59 3.60
N ILE A 231 -8.20 14.46 3.35
CA ILE A 231 -7.55 13.13 3.37
C ILE A 231 -7.88 12.42 2.06
N LEU A 232 -6.85 11.94 1.39
CA LEU A 232 -6.95 11.01 0.27
C LEU A 232 -6.38 9.66 0.70
N ILE A 233 -7.20 8.60 0.63
CA ILE A 233 -6.73 7.24 0.85
C ILE A 233 -6.59 6.58 -0.52
N ALA A 234 -5.38 6.17 -0.87
CA ALA A 234 -5.05 5.66 -2.20
C ALA A 234 -4.47 4.24 -2.14
N SER A 235 -4.81 3.41 -3.12
CA SER A 235 -4.11 2.14 -3.33
C SER A 235 -2.80 2.36 -4.07
N ASP A 236 -1.84 1.44 -3.93
CA ASP A 236 -0.50 1.55 -4.55
C ASP A 236 -0.57 1.69 -6.08
N VAL A 237 -1.52 1.02 -6.72
CA VAL A 237 -1.70 1.12 -8.18
C VAL A 237 -2.08 2.54 -8.60
N ALA A 238 -2.84 3.26 -7.77
CA ALA A 238 -3.20 4.66 -8.00
C ALA A 238 -2.07 5.64 -7.67
N SER A 239 -0.96 5.20 -7.09
CA SER A 239 0.17 6.06 -6.70
C SER A 239 1.17 6.32 -7.83
N GLU A 240 1.16 5.53 -8.89
CA GLU A 240 2.10 5.67 -10.00
C GLU A 240 1.65 6.78 -10.97
N GLY A 241 2.52 7.78 -11.15
CA GLY A 241 2.31 8.86 -12.12
C GLY A 241 1.39 10.01 -11.67
N LEU A 242 0.89 9.99 -10.44
CA LEU A 242 0.00 11.02 -9.93
C LEU A 242 0.75 12.16 -9.26
N ASN A 243 0.29 13.37 -9.51
CA ASN A 243 0.92 14.58 -9.01
C ASN A 243 0.12 15.17 -7.84
N LEU A 244 0.40 14.67 -6.62
CA LEU A 244 -0.32 15.03 -5.39
C LEU A 244 0.39 16.12 -4.55
N HIS A 245 1.51 16.64 -5.04
CA HIS A 245 2.40 17.49 -4.22
C HIS A 245 1.89 18.93 -3.97
N TYR A 246 0.88 19.39 -4.69
CA TYR A 246 0.44 20.79 -4.61
C TYR A 246 -0.06 21.20 -3.23
N LYS A 247 -0.77 20.32 -2.54
CA LYS A 247 -1.36 20.59 -1.23
C LYS A 247 -1.02 19.55 -0.18
N SER A 248 -0.25 18.51 -0.54
CA SER A 248 0.13 17.45 0.38
C SER A 248 1.64 17.39 0.55
N HIS A 249 2.08 17.54 1.79
CA HIS A 249 3.45 17.38 2.20
C HIS A 249 3.65 16.15 3.09
N ARG A 250 2.54 15.45 3.44
CA ARG A 250 2.49 14.32 4.37
C ARG A 250 1.95 13.09 3.68
N LEU A 251 2.76 12.03 3.71
CA LEU A 251 2.41 10.71 3.21
C LEU A 251 2.49 9.71 4.35
N ILE A 252 1.49 8.87 4.50
CA ILE A 252 1.41 7.80 5.50
C ILE A 252 1.20 6.46 4.80
#